data_c6a80fb1a2578220806959575c36b6b6
#
_entry.id   c6a80fb1a2578220806959575c36b6b6
#
_cell.length_a   1.000
_cell.length_b   1.000
_cell.length_c   1.000
_cell.angle_alpha   90.00
_cell.angle_beta   90.00
_cell.angle_gamma   90.00
#
_symmetry.space_group_name_H-M   'P 1'
#
loop_
_entity.id
_entity.type
_entity.pdbx_description
1 polymer ?
#
loop_
_entity_poly.entity_id
_entity_poly.type
_entity_poly.pdbx_seq_one_letter_code
_entity_poly.pdbx_strand_id
1 'polypeptide(L)'
;MNQPASPRHRPLASRGWRWVLFVLPLLLGDVAASRSARPAESAPAAPTPAPAVSRALPAPSPRARKLYLLGKKLGTHEPRLENPCVAQSGASCSRTALTPFFESLDALSAGTASSPAVISAFGNSLIAGDRIVDIVREELGATFGDGGRGVLYVDRLAPYGPRVRAGFARSGWEARTLGEMKLAELPFGVTGIYHQSTAARASSRFTLQGEPRGTLWWLDVPRAGRLSVHVDGRELARAEPQGSGQAQALSFDIPEGARTLDVVAEGKGAVVLGVVLQHQKPGIVLDTLGVPSSDANLFLRAREDIFRAQLAERSPRLLLFILGGNEAKRLEWGRSKLTEVEEGLRSFVRRSRAAVPGSACLVVGPIDAVRGGKGPKRLAQRPYLDEVLSIERQIALAEGCAFFDIFSAMGGSGSLARFVQAGLVHEDLVHPRGQGLDLLGQLLTDALLRAWVESGDPRRQAALAPPLQASEKTR
;
A
#
# COMPACT_ATOMS: atom_id res chain seq x y z
N MET A 1 -13.00 30.50 51.28
CA MET A 1 -14.18 30.14 52.09
C MET A 1 -15.02 29.15 51.29
N ASN A 2 -15.28 28.02 51.88
CA ASN A 2 -16.18 26.93 51.48
C ASN A 2 -15.77 26.03 50.30
N GLN A 3 -15.11 24.93 50.66
CA GLN A 3 -15.20 23.62 49.98
C GLN A 3 -16.48 22.90 50.41
N PRO A 4 -17.06 22.04 49.61
CA PRO A 4 -17.80 20.89 50.10
C PRO A 4 -17.20 19.55 49.70
N ALA A 5 -17.13 18.77 50.66
CA ALA A 5 -17.02 17.36 51.04
C ALA A 5 -17.13 16.28 49.96
N SER A 6 -16.18 15.33 50.09
CA SER A 6 -16.12 13.99 49.49
C SER A 6 -17.16 13.04 50.10
N PRO A 7 -17.82 12.15 49.37
CA PRO A 7 -18.56 11.01 49.92
C PRO A 7 -17.71 9.73 49.98
N ARG A 8 -17.90 9.07 51.13
CA ARG A 8 -17.24 7.85 51.62
C ARG A 8 -17.60 6.59 50.81
N HIS A 9 -16.60 5.75 50.55
CA HIS A 9 -16.75 4.37 50.10
C HIS A 9 -17.46 3.48 51.13
N ARG A 10 -18.38 2.62 50.67
CA ARG A 10 -18.86 1.41 51.35
C ARG A 10 -18.41 0.18 50.59
N PRO A 11 -17.94 -0.88 51.26
CA PRO A 11 -17.54 -2.12 50.59
C PRO A 11 -18.77 -3.03 50.34
N LEU A 12 -18.83 -3.62 49.14
CA LEU A 12 -19.78 -4.67 48.81
C LEU A 12 -19.13 -6.05 48.97
N ALA A 13 -19.89 -6.91 49.62
CA ALA A 13 -19.53 -8.23 50.05
C ALA A 13 -19.33 -9.23 48.91
N SER A 14 -18.33 -10.10 49.09
CA SER A 14 -18.03 -11.28 48.28
C SER A 14 -19.15 -12.33 48.37
N ARG A 15 -19.71 -12.75 47.25
CA ARG A 15 -20.49 -13.99 47.12
C ARG A 15 -19.63 -15.05 46.44
N GLY A 16 -19.28 -16.07 47.22
CA GLY A 16 -18.57 -17.26 46.74
C GLY A 16 -19.44 -18.13 45.87
N TRP A 17 -18.84 -18.61 44.77
CA TRP A 17 -19.42 -19.68 43.97
C TRP A 17 -18.83 -21.02 44.38
N ARG A 18 -19.75 -21.93 44.81
CA ARG A 18 -19.47 -23.33 45.13
C ARG A 18 -19.36 -24.13 43.83
N TRP A 19 -18.23 -24.80 43.65
CA TRP A 19 -18.05 -25.85 42.64
C TRP A 19 -18.73 -27.14 43.11
N VAL A 20 -19.61 -27.68 42.31
CA VAL A 20 -20.19 -29.03 42.47
C VAL A 20 -19.41 -30.00 41.59
N LEU A 21 -18.66 -30.88 42.27
CA LEU A 21 -17.99 -31.99 41.63
C LEU A 21 -19.02 -33.18 41.45
N PHE A 22 -19.32 -33.54 40.20
CA PHE A 22 -20.00 -34.79 39.88
C PHE A 22 -18.98 -35.92 39.71
N VAL A 23 -19.01 -36.87 40.60
CA VAL A 23 -18.28 -38.13 40.51
C VAL A 23 -19.20 -39.15 39.82
N LEU A 24 -18.77 -39.71 38.66
CA LEU A 24 -19.41 -40.81 37.98
C LEU A 24 -18.62 -42.11 38.27
N PRO A 25 -19.25 -43.23 38.63
CA PRO A 25 -18.55 -44.48 38.87
C PRO A 25 -18.16 -45.19 37.60
N LEU A 26 -16.92 -45.65 37.55
CA LEU A 26 -16.37 -46.56 36.54
C LEU A 26 -16.99 -47.96 36.71
N LEU A 27 -17.70 -48.45 35.72
CA LEU A 27 -18.01 -49.85 35.54
C LEU A 27 -16.98 -50.46 34.58
N LEU A 28 -16.13 -51.35 35.10
CA LEU A 28 -15.23 -52.19 34.35
C LEU A 28 -16.04 -53.33 33.70
N GLY A 29 -16.07 -53.38 32.39
CA GLY A 29 -16.56 -54.49 31.59
C GLY A 29 -15.46 -54.95 30.66
N ASP A 30 -14.89 -56.11 30.91
CA ASP A 30 -13.95 -56.79 30.02
C ASP A 30 -14.67 -57.25 28.74
N VAL A 31 -14.27 -56.66 27.60
CA VAL A 31 -14.62 -57.16 26.27
C VAL A 31 -13.32 -57.44 25.53
N ALA A 32 -13.02 -58.73 25.37
CA ALA A 32 -11.95 -59.21 24.50
C ALA A 32 -12.26 -58.83 23.04
N ALA A 33 -11.55 -57.83 22.49
CA ALA A 33 -11.65 -57.45 21.09
C ALA A 33 -10.50 -58.06 20.30
N SER A 34 -10.85 -58.96 19.38
CA SER A 34 -9.99 -59.51 18.35
C SER A 34 -9.43 -58.37 17.47
N ARG A 35 -8.11 -58.25 17.46
CA ARG A 35 -7.39 -57.30 16.57
C ARG A 35 -7.42 -57.79 15.13
N SER A 36 -8.32 -57.24 14.32
CA SER A 36 -8.21 -57.28 12.87
C SER A 36 -7.18 -56.24 12.44
N ALA A 37 -6.08 -56.69 11.81
CA ALA A 37 -5.06 -55.79 11.26
C ALA A 37 -5.66 -54.97 10.10
N ARG A 38 -5.78 -53.66 10.28
CA ARG A 38 -6.05 -52.74 9.15
C ARG A 38 -4.80 -52.67 8.26
N PRO A 39 -4.97 -52.66 6.91
CA PRO A 39 -3.86 -52.38 6.01
C PRO A 39 -3.33 -50.98 6.30
N ALA A 40 -2.01 -50.83 6.32
CA ALA A 40 -1.33 -49.53 6.45
C ALA A 40 -1.79 -48.61 5.31
N GLU A 41 -2.50 -47.55 5.67
CA GLU A 41 -2.87 -46.46 4.78
C GLU A 41 -1.58 -45.78 4.34
N SER A 42 -1.24 -45.89 3.05
CA SER A 42 -0.07 -45.26 2.47
C SER A 42 -0.14 -43.76 2.71
N ALA A 43 0.90 -43.21 3.34
CA ALA A 43 1.04 -41.74 3.52
C ALA A 43 0.83 -41.05 2.19
N PRO A 44 0.09 -39.90 2.16
CA PRO A 44 -0.09 -39.14 0.94
C PRO A 44 1.28 -38.74 0.38
N ALA A 45 1.49 -39.01 -0.90
CA ALA A 45 2.69 -38.63 -1.61
C ALA A 45 2.93 -37.12 -1.44
N ALA A 46 4.16 -36.74 -1.13
CA ALA A 46 4.54 -35.33 -1.08
C ALA A 46 4.14 -34.63 -2.38
N PRO A 47 3.56 -33.43 -2.33
CA PRO A 47 3.14 -32.73 -3.53
C PRO A 47 4.34 -32.57 -4.47
N THR A 48 4.16 -32.99 -5.71
CA THR A 48 5.16 -32.81 -6.78
C THR A 48 5.50 -31.33 -6.86
N PRO A 49 6.79 -30.93 -6.80
CA PRO A 49 7.16 -29.53 -6.93
C PRO A 49 6.64 -28.99 -8.27
N ALA A 50 5.96 -27.84 -8.23
CA ALA A 50 5.49 -27.17 -9.42
C ALA A 50 6.68 -26.95 -10.38
N PRO A 51 6.48 -27.06 -11.71
CA PRO A 51 7.55 -26.84 -12.69
C PRO A 51 8.17 -25.48 -12.47
N ALA A 52 9.50 -25.43 -12.42
CA ALA A 52 10.24 -24.18 -12.24
C ALA A 52 9.90 -23.22 -13.39
N VAL A 53 9.29 -22.09 -13.07
CA VAL A 53 8.99 -21.03 -14.04
C VAL A 53 10.31 -20.42 -14.50
N SER A 54 10.57 -20.46 -15.80
CA SER A 54 11.73 -19.77 -16.38
C SER A 54 11.49 -18.26 -16.32
N ARG A 55 12.22 -17.57 -15.44
CA ARG A 55 12.14 -16.12 -15.28
C ARG A 55 13.10 -15.43 -16.24
N ALA A 56 12.56 -14.59 -17.10
CA ALA A 56 13.33 -13.78 -18.04
C ALA A 56 12.81 -12.34 -18.04
N LEU A 57 13.70 -11.39 -18.24
CA LEU A 57 13.29 -10.00 -18.40
C LEU A 57 12.43 -9.88 -19.67
N PRO A 58 11.26 -9.24 -19.60
CA PRO A 58 10.45 -8.98 -20.78
C PRO A 58 11.20 -8.06 -21.74
N ALA A 59 10.89 -8.16 -23.03
CA ALA A 59 11.40 -7.21 -24.01
C ALA A 59 10.88 -5.80 -23.65
N PRO A 60 11.76 -4.78 -23.66
CA PRO A 60 11.33 -3.43 -23.26
C PRO A 60 10.28 -2.87 -24.23
N SER A 61 9.24 -2.26 -23.66
CA SER A 61 8.17 -1.59 -24.43
C SER A 61 8.73 -0.42 -25.27
N PRO A 62 8.03 0.04 -26.30
CA PRO A 62 8.45 1.25 -27.04
C PRO A 62 8.64 2.47 -26.15
N ARG A 63 7.84 2.59 -25.07
CA ARG A 63 7.98 3.64 -24.06
C ARG A 63 9.25 3.42 -23.23
N ALA A 64 9.47 2.22 -22.69
CA ALA A 64 10.66 1.89 -21.92
C ALA A 64 11.95 2.21 -22.71
N ARG A 65 12.01 1.85 -23.99
CA ARG A 65 13.17 2.20 -24.84
C ARG A 65 13.43 3.71 -24.92
N LYS A 66 12.39 4.53 -25.07
CA LYS A 66 12.51 6.00 -25.06
C LYS A 66 13.00 6.51 -23.68
N LEU A 67 12.48 5.93 -22.59
CA LEU A 67 12.89 6.29 -21.23
C LEU A 67 14.34 5.89 -20.95
N TYR A 68 14.82 4.78 -21.45
CA TYR A 68 16.25 4.39 -21.34
C TYR A 68 17.17 5.40 -22.03
N LEU A 69 16.80 5.89 -23.22
CA LEU A 69 17.56 6.94 -23.91
C LEU A 69 17.56 8.26 -23.11
N LEU A 70 16.41 8.61 -22.53
CA LEU A 70 16.30 9.77 -21.64
C LEU A 70 17.14 9.59 -20.37
N GLY A 71 17.05 8.44 -19.73
CA GLY A 71 17.83 8.09 -18.54
C GLY A 71 19.33 8.20 -18.80
N LYS A 72 19.82 7.66 -19.93
CA LYS A 72 21.22 7.79 -20.33
C LYS A 72 21.65 9.26 -20.46
N LYS A 73 20.81 10.12 -21.04
CA LYS A 73 21.09 11.57 -21.15
C LYS A 73 21.12 12.27 -19.77
N LEU A 74 20.30 11.81 -18.84
CA LEU A 74 20.19 12.35 -17.48
C LEU A 74 21.22 11.73 -16.50
N GLY A 75 21.98 10.72 -16.93
CA GLY A 75 22.97 10.04 -16.10
C GLY A 75 22.34 9.14 -15.03
N THR A 76 21.23 8.45 -15.37
CA THR A 76 20.68 7.43 -14.49
C THR A 76 21.58 6.20 -14.45
N HIS A 77 21.55 5.48 -13.33
CA HIS A 77 22.28 4.24 -13.13
C HIS A 77 21.37 3.03 -13.29
N GLU A 78 21.97 1.85 -13.42
CA GLU A 78 21.26 0.60 -13.46
C GLU A 78 20.48 0.39 -12.15
N PRO A 79 19.14 0.23 -12.20
CA PRO A 79 18.34 0.10 -11.00
C PRO A 79 18.52 -1.30 -10.40
N ARG A 80 18.88 -1.33 -9.12
CA ARG A 80 19.00 -2.55 -8.31
C ARG A 80 18.38 -2.30 -6.95
N LEU A 81 17.72 -3.32 -6.40
CA LEU A 81 17.19 -3.23 -5.05
C LEU A 81 17.86 -4.23 -4.12
N GLU A 82 17.89 -3.90 -2.85
CA GLU A 82 18.33 -4.80 -1.77
C GLU A 82 17.12 -5.66 -1.37
N ASN A 83 17.27 -6.98 -1.52
CA ASN A 83 16.23 -7.95 -1.18
C ASN A 83 16.76 -8.93 -0.13
N PRO A 84 16.71 -8.56 1.17
CA PRO A 84 17.35 -9.31 2.23
C PRO A 84 16.73 -10.68 2.43
N CYS A 85 17.54 -11.63 2.90
CA CYS A 85 17.06 -12.92 3.37
C CYS A 85 16.30 -12.75 4.69
N VAL A 86 15.06 -13.21 4.75
CA VAL A 86 14.21 -13.14 5.94
C VAL A 86 13.92 -14.50 6.58
N ALA A 87 14.29 -15.59 5.90
CA ALA A 87 14.28 -16.94 6.48
C ALA A 87 15.37 -17.79 5.84
N GLN A 88 15.97 -18.67 6.64
CA GLN A 88 17.04 -19.57 6.21
C GLN A 88 16.62 -21.04 6.33
N SER A 89 17.21 -21.89 5.48
CA SER A 89 17.15 -23.35 5.60
C SER A 89 18.59 -23.86 5.53
N GLY A 90 19.16 -24.24 6.67
CA GLY A 90 20.59 -24.48 6.81
C GLY A 90 21.40 -23.21 6.51
N ALA A 91 22.40 -23.30 5.65
CA ALA A 91 23.25 -22.18 5.23
C ALA A 91 22.65 -21.34 4.07
N SER A 92 21.52 -21.77 3.49
CA SER A 92 20.93 -21.14 2.32
C SER A 92 19.74 -20.26 2.68
N CYS A 93 19.57 -19.15 1.95
CA CYS A 93 18.35 -18.33 2.06
C CYS A 93 17.17 -19.08 1.47
N SER A 94 16.18 -19.38 2.30
CA SER A 94 14.94 -20.03 1.85
C SER A 94 13.84 -19.04 1.49
N ARG A 95 13.91 -17.79 1.99
CA ARG A 95 12.91 -16.76 1.71
C ARG A 95 13.54 -15.37 1.81
N THR A 96 13.32 -14.56 0.79
CA THR A 96 13.67 -13.13 0.79
C THR A 96 12.44 -12.26 1.09
N ALA A 97 12.66 -10.97 1.35
CA ALA A 97 11.59 -10.01 1.64
C ALA A 97 10.51 -9.95 0.53
N LEU A 98 10.90 -10.15 -0.74
CA LEU A 98 9.97 -10.08 -1.88
C LEU A 98 9.46 -11.44 -2.35
N THR A 99 9.86 -12.55 -1.73
CA THR A 99 9.42 -13.91 -2.13
C THR A 99 7.89 -14.02 -2.28
N PRO A 100 7.02 -13.53 -1.35
CA PRO A 100 5.57 -13.68 -1.50
C PRO A 100 4.99 -12.97 -2.72
N PHE A 101 5.59 -11.84 -3.12
CA PHE A 101 5.20 -11.14 -4.33
C PHE A 101 5.70 -11.85 -5.58
N PHE A 102 6.94 -12.32 -5.58
CA PHE A 102 7.52 -13.04 -6.70
C PHE A 102 6.82 -14.38 -6.99
N GLU A 103 6.41 -15.10 -5.97
CA GLU A 103 5.54 -16.30 -6.11
C GLU A 103 4.22 -15.98 -6.80
N SER A 104 3.64 -14.78 -6.53
CA SER A 104 2.43 -14.33 -7.22
C SER A 104 2.70 -14.01 -8.69
N LEU A 105 3.85 -13.41 -9.01
CA LEU A 105 4.27 -13.18 -10.40
C LEU A 105 4.52 -14.48 -11.14
N ASP A 106 5.12 -15.49 -10.48
CA ASP A 106 5.30 -16.83 -11.06
C ASP A 106 3.96 -17.50 -11.37
N ALA A 107 3.01 -17.43 -10.45
CA ALA A 107 1.68 -18.00 -10.66
C ALA A 107 0.94 -17.30 -11.82
N LEU A 108 1.06 -15.97 -11.94
CA LEU A 108 0.52 -15.22 -13.09
C LEU A 108 1.21 -15.63 -14.39
N SER A 109 2.53 -15.73 -14.39
CA SER A 109 3.32 -16.14 -15.58
C SER A 109 2.99 -17.56 -16.04
N ALA A 110 2.76 -18.47 -15.08
CA ALA A 110 2.38 -19.85 -15.36
C ALA A 110 0.90 -20.04 -15.72
N GLY A 111 0.07 -19.00 -15.61
CA GLY A 111 -1.38 -19.08 -15.81
C GLY A 111 -2.10 -19.89 -14.72
N THR A 112 -1.49 -20.10 -13.55
CA THR A 112 -2.04 -20.85 -12.42
C THR A 112 -2.66 -19.97 -11.33
N ALA A 113 -2.50 -18.66 -11.45
CA ALA A 113 -3.09 -17.72 -10.51
C ALA A 113 -4.62 -17.72 -10.60
N SER A 114 -5.30 -17.78 -9.45
CA SER A 114 -6.77 -17.71 -9.35
C SER A 114 -7.29 -16.32 -8.98
N SER A 115 -6.40 -15.39 -8.64
CA SER A 115 -6.74 -14.04 -8.18
C SER A 115 -5.67 -13.04 -8.63
N PRO A 116 -5.98 -11.73 -8.66
CA PRO A 116 -4.98 -10.72 -8.97
C PRO A 116 -3.88 -10.62 -7.90
N ALA A 117 -2.69 -10.21 -8.32
CA ALA A 117 -1.63 -9.80 -7.43
C ALA A 117 -1.78 -8.30 -7.12
N VAL A 118 -2.25 -7.96 -5.93
CA VAL A 118 -2.48 -6.58 -5.51
C VAL A 118 -1.20 -5.98 -4.94
N ILE A 119 -0.86 -4.76 -5.37
CA ILE A 119 0.19 -3.91 -4.82
C ILE A 119 -0.48 -2.72 -4.14
N SER A 120 -0.27 -2.52 -2.84
CA SER A 120 -0.75 -1.33 -2.15
C SER A 120 0.40 -0.33 -1.99
N ALA A 121 0.37 0.75 -2.79
CA ALA A 121 1.42 1.75 -2.86
C ALA A 121 1.09 2.98 -2.02
N PHE A 122 1.72 3.10 -0.85
CA PHE A 122 1.63 4.26 0.03
C PHE A 122 2.68 5.30 -0.34
N GLY A 123 2.32 6.57 -0.27
CA GLY A 123 3.29 7.63 -0.52
C GLY A 123 2.71 9.04 -0.41
N ASN A 124 3.53 9.99 -0.81
CA ASN A 124 3.20 11.41 -0.77
C ASN A 124 2.60 11.92 -2.10
N SER A 125 2.77 13.19 -2.43
CA SER A 125 2.28 13.81 -3.68
C SER A 125 2.80 13.14 -4.95
N LEU A 126 3.98 12.51 -4.93
CA LEU A 126 4.52 11.79 -6.09
C LEU A 126 3.68 10.56 -6.41
N ILE A 127 3.09 9.93 -5.39
CA ILE A 127 2.19 8.78 -5.56
C ILE A 127 0.76 9.27 -5.80
N ALA A 128 0.29 10.31 -5.09
CA ALA A 128 -1.04 10.89 -5.29
C ALA A 128 -1.27 11.40 -6.73
N GLY A 129 -0.20 11.71 -7.46
CA GLY A 129 -0.23 12.08 -8.88
C GLY A 129 -0.39 10.89 -9.84
N ASP A 130 -0.45 9.66 -9.35
CA ASP A 130 -0.59 8.37 -10.06
C ASP A 130 0.55 8.02 -11.04
N ARG A 131 1.20 8.99 -11.67
CA ARG A 131 2.01 8.78 -12.88
C ARG A 131 3.19 7.81 -12.69
N ILE A 132 3.88 7.85 -11.55
CA ILE A 132 4.98 6.91 -11.24
C ILE A 132 4.42 5.49 -11.16
N VAL A 133 3.34 5.31 -10.40
CA VAL A 133 2.75 3.99 -10.17
C VAL A 133 1.94 3.50 -11.37
N ASP A 134 1.47 4.39 -12.24
CA ASP A 134 0.86 3.99 -13.52
C ASP A 134 1.86 3.30 -14.44
N ILE A 135 3.12 3.78 -14.50
CA ILE A 135 4.18 3.09 -15.24
C ILE A 135 4.40 1.68 -14.68
N VAL A 136 4.51 1.55 -13.35
CA VAL A 136 4.67 0.24 -12.69
C VAL A 136 3.49 -0.69 -13.04
N ARG A 137 2.27 -0.18 -12.93
CA ARG A 137 1.04 -0.93 -13.23
C ARG A 137 0.98 -1.40 -14.68
N GLU A 138 1.27 -0.49 -15.61
CA GLU A 138 1.19 -0.78 -17.05
C GLU A 138 2.29 -1.75 -17.51
N GLU A 139 3.53 -1.56 -17.10
CA GLU A 139 4.65 -2.43 -17.49
C GLU A 139 4.54 -3.84 -16.83
N LEU A 140 4.17 -3.91 -15.55
CA LEU A 140 3.88 -5.20 -14.91
C LEU A 140 2.62 -5.84 -15.48
N GLY A 141 1.57 -5.04 -15.73
CA GLY A 141 0.33 -5.52 -16.35
C GLY A 141 0.54 -6.07 -17.76
N ALA A 142 1.40 -5.44 -18.55
CA ALA A 142 1.77 -5.93 -19.88
C ALA A 142 2.51 -7.28 -19.82
N THR A 143 3.22 -7.54 -18.74
CA THR A 143 4.00 -8.79 -18.55
C THR A 143 3.17 -9.89 -17.89
N PHE A 144 2.38 -9.57 -16.86
CA PHE A 144 1.70 -10.54 -15.99
C PHE A 144 0.16 -10.49 -16.08
N GLY A 145 -0.39 -9.67 -16.96
CA GLY A 145 -1.83 -9.45 -17.10
C GLY A 145 -2.33 -8.24 -16.30
N ASP A 146 -3.41 -7.61 -16.79
CA ASP A 146 -4.08 -6.49 -16.12
C ASP A 146 -5.23 -7.02 -15.25
N GLY A 147 -5.13 -6.84 -13.94
CA GLY A 147 -6.13 -7.23 -12.93
C GLY A 147 -7.15 -6.12 -12.61
N GLY A 148 -7.03 -4.94 -13.23
CA GLY A 148 -7.93 -3.82 -13.05
C GLY A 148 -7.34 -2.64 -12.27
N ARG A 149 -8.19 -1.65 -11.99
CA ARG A 149 -7.77 -0.34 -11.46
C ARG A 149 -7.53 -0.28 -9.95
N GLY A 150 -8.17 -1.16 -9.18
CA GLY A 150 -8.07 -1.19 -7.73
C GLY A 150 -8.85 -0.07 -7.02
N VAL A 151 -8.24 0.57 -6.03
CA VAL A 151 -8.86 1.65 -5.25
C VAL A 151 -8.88 2.96 -6.04
N LEU A 152 -10.03 3.58 -6.10
CA LEU A 152 -10.30 4.83 -6.79
C LEU A 152 -10.88 5.87 -5.80
N TYR A 153 -10.78 7.14 -6.18
CA TYR A 153 -11.30 8.25 -5.40
C TYR A 153 -12.48 8.93 -6.10
N VAL A 154 -13.30 9.62 -5.35
CA VAL A 154 -14.46 10.38 -5.89
C VAL A 154 -13.99 11.46 -6.87
N ASP A 155 -12.84 12.07 -6.64
CA ASP A 155 -12.17 12.98 -7.58
C ASP A 155 -10.65 12.82 -7.47
N ARG A 156 -9.91 13.36 -8.45
CA ARG A 156 -8.44 13.36 -8.43
C ARG A 156 -7.92 14.11 -7.20
N LEU A 157 -6.81 13.62 -6.65
CA LEU A 157 -6.19 14.17 -5.43
C LEU A 157 -5.15 15.25 -5.73
N ALA A 158 -4.55 15.21 -6.91
CA ALA A 158 -3.55 16.16 -7.35
C ALA A 158 -3.99 16.82 -8.67
N PRO A 159 -3.71 18.12 -8.86
CA PRO A 159 -4.13 18.85 -10.07
C PRO A 159 -3.62 18.21 -11.37
N TYR A 160 -2.45 17.58 -11.30
CA TYR A 160 -1.75 16.93 -12.41
C TYR A 160 -2.01 15.41 -12.49
N GLY A 161 -2.78 14.85 -11.55
CA GLY A 161 -3.12 13.43 -11.53
C GLY A 161 -4.14 13.06 -12.61
N PRO A 162 -4.02 11.88 -13.24
CA PRO A 162 -4.98 11.42 -14.23
C PRO A 162 -6.32 11.07 -13.58
N ARG A 163 -7.42 11.34 -14.29
CA ARG A 163 -8.76 10.97 -13.80
C ARG A 163 -9.11 9.48 -14.00
N VAL A 164 -8.25 8.72 -14.63
CA VAL A 164 -8.45 7.28 -14.81
C VAL A 164 -8.52 6.52 -13.49
N ARG A 165 -7.88 7.07 -12.42
CA ARG A 165 -7.86 6.52 -11.06
C ARG A 165 -8.80 7.22 -10.10
N ALA A 166 -9.62 8.14 -10.59
CA ALA A 166 -10.59 8.87 -9.81
C ALA A 166 -11.89 9.03 -10.58
N GLY A 167 -12.98 9.26 -9.87
CA GLY A 167 -14.21 9.73 -10.43
C GLY A 167 -14.08 11.15 -10.98
N PHE A 168 -14.97 11.51 -11.86
CA PHE A 168 -15.15 12.89 -12.27
C PHE A 168 -16.21 13.52 -11.39
N ALA A 169 -15.79 14.26 -10.35
CA ALA A 169 -16.72 14.99 -9.48
C ALA A 169 -17.45 16.07 -10.28
N ARG A 170 -18.77 15.97 -10.30
CA ARG A 170 -19.64 16.94 -10.97
C ARG A 170 -19.95 18.12 -10.08
N SER A 171 -20.20 17.85 -8.79
CA SER A 171 -20.48 18.89 -7.80
C SER A 171 -20.56 18.30 -6.39
N GLY A 172 -20.42 19.15 -5.39
CA GLY A 172 -20.87 18.90 -4.02
C GLY A 172 -19.99 18.00 -3.18
N TRP A 173 -18.77 17.69 -3.60
CA TRP A 173 -17.79 16.96 -2.81
C TRP A 173 -16.67 17.86 -2.31
N GLU A 174 -16.24 17.65 -1.08
CA GLU A 174 -15.02 18.21 -0.50
C GLU A 174 -14.09 17.08 -0.06
N ALA A 175 -12.84 17.12 -0.52
CA ALA A 175 -11.82 16.16 -0.11
C ALA A 175 -11.15 16.64 1.18
N ARG A 176 -10.95 15.72 2.13
CA ARG A 176 -10.15 15.93 3.35
C ARG A 176 -9.03 14.91 3.38
N THR A 177 -7.86 15.33 3.79
CA THR A 177 -6.65 14.49 3.72
C THR A 177 -5.87 14.48 5.04
N LEU A 178 -5.13 13.41 5.28
CA LEU A 178 -4.19 13.30 6.41
C LEU A 178 -3.09 14.38 6.37
N GLY A 179 -2.80 14.93 5.18
CA GLY A 179 -1.78 15.95 4.98
C GLY A 179 -2.20 17.36 5.40
N GLU A 180 -3.46 17.57 5.79
CA GLU A 180 -3.95 18.89 6.20
C GLU A 180 -3.38 19.30 7.57
N MET A 181 -3.13 20.61 7.72
CA MET A 181 -2.64 21.19 8.99
C MET A 181 -3.67 21.11 10.11
N LYS A 182 -4.96 21.33 9.78
CA LYS A 182 -6.08 21.17 10.71
C LYS A 182 -6.55 19.72 10.65
N LEU A 183 -6.55 19.05 11.79
CA LEU A 183 -7.10 17.69 11.88
C LEU A 183 -8.56 17.69 11.45
N ALA A 184 -8.90 16.75 10.58
CA ALA A 184 -10.28 16.50 10.21
C ALA A 184 -11.04 15.89 11.40
N GLU A 185 -12.33 16.20 11.50
CA GLU A 185 -13.21 15.71 12.59
C GLU A 185 -13.54 14.22 12.46
N LEU A 186 -13.55 13.72 11.21
CA LEU A 186 -13.90 12.34 10.89
C LEU A 186 -12.63 11.49 10.69
N PRO A 187 -12.72 10.18 10.99
CA PRO A 187 -11.57 9.29 10.87
C PRO A 187 -11.24 8.99 9.42
N PHE A 188 -9.95 8.79 9.16
CA PHE A 188 -9.43 8.29 7.90
C PHE A 188 -9.29 6.76 7.92
N GLY A 189 -9.44 6.14 6.74
CA GLY A 189 -9.09 4.75 6.50
C GLY A 189 -7.72 4.59 5.83
N VAL A 190 -7.54 3.46 5.11
CA VAL A 190 -6.28 3.09 4.43
C VAL A 190 -5.88 4.10 3.36
N THR A 191 -6.84 4.75 2.73
CA THR A 191 -6.60 5.76 1.69
C THR A 191 -5.99 7.05 2.22
N GLY A 192 -6.12 7.31 3.54
CA GLY A 192 -5.70 8.58 4.15
C GLY A 192 -6.47 9.80 3.65
N ILE A 193 -7.58 9.57 2.96
CA ILE A 193 -8.43 10.59 2.32
C ILE A 193 -9.88 10.17 2.45
N TYR A 194 -10.76 11.14 2.63
CA TYR A 194 -12.18 10.93 2.43
C TYR A 194 -12.79 12.10 1.65
N HIS A 195 -13.91 11.83 1.00
CA HIS A 195 -14.71 12.87 0.35
C HIS A 195 -16.05 12.98 1.09
N GLN A 196 -16.41 14.21 1.48
CA GLN A 196 -17.63 14.52 2.17
C GLN A 196 -18.56 15.33 1.28
N SER A 197 -19.85 14.98 1.24
CA SER A 197 -20.85 15.77 0.52
C SER A 197 -21.13 17.08 1.24
N THR A 198 -21.10 18.20 0.52
CA THR A 198 -21.31 19.55 1.04
C THR A 198 -22.61 20.19 0.51
N ALA A 199 -23.27 19.56 -0.46
CA ALA A 199 -24.50 20.01 -1.09
C ALA A 199 -25.67 19.04 -0.85
N ALA A 200 -26.88 19.46 -1.16
CA ALA A 200 -28.09 18.61 -1.10
C ALA A 200 -28.01 17.39 -2.05
N ARG A 201 -27.21 17.50 -3.11
CA ARG A 201 -26.86 16.41 -4.01
C ARG A 201 -25.40 16.55 -4.42
N ALA A 202 -24.59 15.51 -4.20
CA ALA A 202 -23.23 15.40 -4.71
C ALA A 202 -23.14 14.17 -5.62
N SER A 203 -22.34 14.23 -6.67
CA SER A 203 -22.17 13.10 -7.57
C SER A 203 -20.78 13.05 -8.17
N SER A 204 -20.29 11.82 -8.39
CA SER A 204 -19.05 11.55 -9.10
C SER A 204 -19.27 10.42 -10.10
N ARG A 205 -18.76 10.57 -11.31
CA ARG A 205 -18.89 9.60 -12.40
C ARG A 205 -17.56 8.90 -12.68
N PHE A 206 -17.64 7.59 -12.82
CA PHE A 206 -16.56 6.73 -13.27
C PHE A 206 -16.92 6.14 -14.63
N THR A 207 -15.99 6.17 -15.57
CA THR A 207 -16.09 5.37 -16.81
C THR A 207 -15.69 3.94 -16.47
N LEU A 208 -16.56 2.98 -16.73
CA LEU A 208 -16.28 1.56 -16.54
C LEU A 208 -15.39 1.02 -17.64
N GLN A 209 -14.57 0.03 -17.31
CA GLN A 209 -13.63 -0.65 -18.21
C GLN A 209 -13.89 -2.16 -18.26
N GLY A 210 -15.15 -2.57 -17.98
CA GLY A 210 -15.56 -3.97 -17.95
C GLY A 210 -15.36 -4.63 -16.59
N GLU A 211 -15.26 -3.85 -15.50
CA GLU A 211 -15.25 -4.39 -14.15
C GLU A 211 -16.60 -5.02 -13.81
N PRO A 212 -16.62 -6.31 -13.40
CA PRO A 212 -17.87 -7.00 -13.08
C PRO A 212 -18.39 -6.73 -11.67
N ARG A 213 -17.56 -6.13 -10.80
CA ARG A 213 -17.90 -5.87 -9.40
C ARG A 213 -17.26 -4.59 -8.88
N GLY A 214 -17.96 -3.92 -7.97
CA GLY A 214 -17.43 -2.79 -7.22
C GLY A 214 -17.73 -2.88 -5.73
N THR A 215 -16.98 -2.10 -4.94
CA THR A 215 -17.23 -1.88 -3.53
C THR A 215 -17.07 -0.40 -3.22
N LEU A 216 -18.08 0.18 -2.58
CA LEU A 216 -18.02 1.54 -2.04
C LEU A 216 -17.65 1.48 -0.57
N TRP A 217 -16.50 2.01 -0.20
CA TRP A 217 -16.12 2.22 1.20
C TRP A 217 -16.65 3.56 1.67
N TRP A 218 -17.42 3.56 2.74
CA TRP A 218 -18.06 4.75 3.29
C TRP A 218 -18.02 4.77 4.82
N LEU A 219 -18.22 5.94 5.40
CA LEU A 219 -18.34 6.10 6.84
C LEU A 219 -19.78 6.36 7.20
N ASP A 220 -20.33 5.56 8.13
CA ASP A 220 -21.69 5.69 8.62
C ASP A 220 -21.78 6.81 9.68
N VAL A 221 -21.95 8.04 9.18
CA VAL A 221 -21.99 9.26 10.01
C VAL A 221 -23.44 9.56 10.42
N PRO A 222 -23.70 9.92 11.70
CA PRO A 222 -25.03 10.32 12.15
C PRO A 222 -25.60 11.50 11.33
N ARG A 223 -26.84 11.38 10.91
CA ARG A 223 -27.58 12.42 10.15
C ARG A 223 -26.93 12.80 8.81
N ALA A 224 -26.02 12.00 8.32
CA ALA A 224 -25.44 12.18 6.98
C ALA A 224 -26.47 11.89 5.89
N GLY A 225 -26.25 12.46 4.70
CA GLY A 225 -27.00 12.09 3.50
C GLY A 225 -26.74 10.61 3.14
N ARG A 226 -27.73 9.99 2.49
CA ARG A 226 -27.58 8.62 1.99
C ARG A 226 -26.66 8.56 0.77
N LEU A 227 -26.05 7.43 0.57
CA LEU A 227 -25.22 7.14 -0.60
C LEU A 227 -25.93 6.12 -1.51
N SER A 228 -25.84 6.32 -2.80
CA SER A 228 -26.31 5.36 -3.81
C SER A 228 -25.31 5.20 -4.93
N VAL A 229 -25.29 4.02 -5.51
CA VAL A 229 -24.49 3.66 -6.68
C VAL A 229 -25.43 3.44 -7.85
N HIS A 230 -25.20 4.14 -8.95
CA HIS A 230 -25.97 4.03 -10.17
C HIS A 230 -25.10 3.52 -11.31
N VAL A 231 -25.62 2.61 -12.12
CA VAL A 231 -24.97 2.11 -13.34
C VAL A 231 -25.83 2.49 -14.53
N ASP A 232 -25.24 3.18 -15.49
CA ASP A 232 -25.94 3.70 -16.70
C ASP A 232 -27.26 4.43 -16.35
N GLY A 233 -27.24 5.18 -15.24
CA GLY A 233 -28.34 5.99 -14.75
C GLY A 233 -29.38 5.24 -13.90
N ARG A 234 -29.27 3.93 -13.71
CA ARG A 234 -30.16 3.13 -12.85
C ARG A 234 -29.50 2.89 -11.50
N GLU A 235 -30.24 3.08 -10.41
CA GLU A 235 -29.77 2.74 -9.07
C GLU A 235 -29.56 1.24 -8.95
N LEU A 236 -28.34 0.85 -8.54
CA LEU A 236 -27.92 -0.54 -8.37
C LEU A 236 -27.84 -0.94 -6.90
N ALA A 237 -27.32 -0.03 -6.06
CA ALA A 237 -27.12 -0.28 -4.64
C ALA A 237 -27.24 1.02 -3.84
N ARG A 238 -27.59 0.89 -2.55
CA ARG A 238 -27.81 2.02 -1.65
C ARG A 238 -27.26 1.74 -0.27
N ALA A 239 -26.67 2.76 0.36
CA ALA A 239 -26.25 2.77 1.75
C ALA A 239 -27.06 3.80 2.53
N GLU A 240 -27.80 3.34 3.52
CA GLU A 240 -28.62 4.18 4.41
C GLU A 240 -27.85 4.37 5.74
N PRO A 241 -27.48 5.62 6.10
CA PRO A 241 -26.75 5.85 7.33
C PRO A 241 -27.59 5.51 8.57
N GLN A 242 -27.01 4.74 9.48
CA GLN A 242 -27.56 4.41 10.79
C GLN A 242 -26.90 5.22 11.92
N GLY A 243 -25.81 5.92 11.60
CA GLY A 243 -25.08 6.76 12.55
C GLY A 243 -24.15 6.02 13.50
N SER A 244 -23.68 4.84 13.13
CA SER A 244 -22.78 4.03 13.97
C SER A 244 -21.38 4.62 14.13
N GLY A 245 -20.96 5.57 13.29
CA GLY A 245 -19.60 6.09 13.25
C GLY A 245 -18.55 5.08 12.72
N GLN A 246 -19.02 3.95 12.17
CA GLN A 246 -18.15 2.89 11.66
C GLN A 246 -17.94 2.98 10.15
N ALA A 247 -16.78 2.52 9.68
CA ALA A 247 -16.58 2.31 8.26
C ALA A 247 -17.38 1.08 7.80
N GLN A 248 -17.99 1.21 6.64
CA GLN A 248 -18.83 0.20 6.01
C GLN A 248 -18.36 -0.05 4.58
N ALA A 249 -18.69 -1.23 4.05
CA ALA A 249 -18.47 -1.60 2.65
C ALA A 249 -19.81 -1.99 2.01
N LEU A 250 -20.14 -1.33 0.90
CA LEU A 250 -21.29 -1.65 0.06
C LEU A 250 -20.76 -2.30 -1.22
N SER A 251 -20.91 -3.62 -1.33
CA SER A 251 -20.53 -4.37 -2.52
C SER A 251 -21.70 -4.48 -3.48
N PHE A 252 -21.41 -4.45 -4.79
CA PHE A 252 -22.40 -4.54 -5.86
C PHE A 252 -21.79 -5.20 -7.10
N ASP A 253 -22.62 -5.96 -7.82
CA ASP A 253 -22.27 -6.55 -9.10
C ASP A 253 -22.61 -5.57 -10.23
N ILE A 254 -21.72 -5.41 -11.20
CA ILE A 254 -21.86 -4.49 -12.32
C ILE A 254 -22.30 -5.31 -13.54
N PRO A 255 -23.43 -4.95 -14.20
CA PRO A 255 -23.90 -5.63 -15.39
C PRO A 255 -22.86 -5.61 -16.54
N GLU A 256 -22.79 -6.69 -17.29
CA GLU A 256 -21.94 -6.76 -18.47
C GLU A 256 -22.32 -5.67 -19.51
N GLY A 257 -21.31 -5.06 -20.11
CA GLY A 257 -21.49 -3.98 -21.08
C GLY A 257 -21.82 -2.61 -20.48
N ALA A 258 -21.90 -2.49 -19.16
CA ALA A 258 -22.09 -1.21 -18.49
C ALA A 258 -20.94 -0.24 -18.77
N ARG A 259 -21.28 1.05 -18.97
CA ARG A 259 -20.30 2.08 -19.37
C ARG A 259 -19.98 3.09 -18.30
N THR A 260 -20.94 3.38 -17.42
CA THR A 260 -20.77 4.42 -16.40
C THR A 260 -21.26 3.95 -15.05
N LEU A 261 -20.52 4.36 -14.01
CA LEU A 261 -20.90 4.20 -12.62
C LEU A 261 -20.91 5.59 -11.97
N ASP A 262 -22.03 5.96 -11.34
CA ASP A 262 -22.13 7.18 -10.57
C ASP A 262 -22.25 6.84 -9.08
N VAL A 263 -21.42 7.46 -8.25
CA VAL A 263 -21.58 7.53 -6.79
C VAL A 263 -22.33 8.82 -6.48
N VAL A 264 -23.48 8.71 -5.84
CA VAL A 264 -24.36 9.84 -5.56
C VAL A 264 -24.60 9.92 -4.05
N ALA A 265 -24.47 11.12 -3.50
CA ALA A 265 -24.92 11.45 -2.15
C ALA A 265 -26.18 12.33 -2.24
N GLU A 266 -27.23 11.95 -1.51
CA GLU A 266 -28.43 12.74 -1.33
C GLU A 266 -28.48 13.26 0.11
N GLY A 267 -28.18 14.55 0.25
CA GLY A 267 -27.96 15.22 1.52
C GLY A 267 -26.48 15.51 1.81
N LYS A 268 -26.25 16.42 2.75
CA LYS A 268 -24.90 16.80 3.21
C LYS A 268 -24.35 15.75 4.19
N GLY A 269 -23.04 15.75 4.36
CA GLY A 269 -22.36 14.95 5.40
C GLY A 269 -22.09 13.50 5.03
N ALA A 270 -22.56 13.00 3.88
CA ALA A 270 -22.20 11.65 3.42
C ALA A 270 -20.70 11.55 3.12
N VAL A 271 -20.06 10.49 3.58
CA VAL A 271 -18.60 10.33 3.53
C VAL A 271 -18.21 9.08 2.76
N VAL A 272 -17.43 9.26 1.70
CA VAL A 272 -16.83 8.19 0.90
C VAL A 272 -15.35 8.09 1.22
N LEU A 273 -14.88 6.88 1.59
CA LEU A 273 -13.48 6.56 1.88
C LEU A 273 -12.74 6.03 0.64
N GLY A 274 -13.47 5.52 -0.35
CA GLY A 274 -12.92 5.02 -1.59
C GLY A 274 -13.94 4.19 -2.38
N VAL A 275 -13.62 3.94 -3.65
CA VAL A 275 -14.37 3.04 -4.53
C VAL A 275 -13.40 2.00 -5.08
N VAL A 276 -13.71 0.73 -4.92
CA VAL A 276 -12.89 -0.37 -5.45
C VAL A 276 -13.55 -0.90 -6.71
N LEU A 277 -12.85 -0.83 -7.83
CA LEU A 277 -13.25 -1.43 -9.10
C LEU A 277 -12.15 -2.32 -9.60
N GLN A 278 -12.43 -3.60 -9.81
CA GLN A 278 -11.44 -4.57 -10.25
C GLN A 278 -12.04 -5.64 -11.14
N HIS A 279 -11.23 -6.18 -12.04
CA HIS A 279 -11.56 -7.39 -12.76
C HIS A 279 -11.43 -8.60 -11.82
N GLN A 280 -12.18 -9.66 -12.12
CA GLN A 280 -12.07 -10.92 -11.38
C GLN A 280 -10.99 -11.86 -11.94
N LYS A 281 -10.37 -11.48 -13.06
CA LYS A 281 -9.31 -12.28 -13.69
C LYS A 281 -7.94 -11.99 -13.08
N PRO A 282 -7.04 -12.99 -13.10
CA PRO A 282 -5.67 -12.82 -12.66
C PRO A 282 -4.94 -11.71 -13.41
N GLY A 283 -4.05 -11.01 -12.73
CA GLY A 283 -3.27 -9.90 -13.27
C GLY A 283 -2.75 -9.01 -12.15
N ILE A 284 -2.12 -7.91 -12.53
CA ILE A 284 -1.61 -6.90 -11.59
C ILE A 284 -2.70 -5.89 -11.29
N VAL A 285 -2.92 -5.64 -10.00
CA VAL A 285 -3.69 -4.50 -9.49
C VAL A 285 -2.77 -3.65 -8.64
N LEU A 286 -2.74 -2.34 -8.84
CA LEU A 286 -1.98 -1.43 -8.00
C LEU A 286 -2.90 -0.36 -7.42
N ASP A 287 -3.08 -0.41 -6.09
CA ASP A 287 -3.81 0.59 -5.32
C ASP A 287 -2.90 1.80 -5.08
N THR A 288 -3.31 2.97 -5.54
CA THR A 288 -2.61 4.23 -5.31
C THR A 288 -3.09 4.86 -4.02
N LEU A 289 -2.29 4.71 -2.94
CA LEU A 289 -2.61 5.21 -1.60
C LEU A 289 -1.72 6.41 -1.25
N GLY A 290 -1.60 7.34 -2.20
CA GLY A 290 -0.81 8.55 -2.05
C GLY A 290 -1.62 9.69 -1.44
N VAL A 291 -1.03 10.38 -0.46
CA VAL A 291 -1.61 11.57 0.18
C VAL A 291 -0.69 12.77 -0.02
N PRO A 292 -1.14 13.86 -0.64
CA PRO A 292 -0.31 15.05 -0.81
C PRO A 292 0.23 15.55 0.54
N SER A 293 1.49 15.95 0.56
CA SER A 293 2.21 16.48 1.74
C SER A 293 2.37 15.51 2.91
N SER A 294 2.07 14.21 2.72
CA SER A 294 2.21 13.21 3.78
C SER A 294 3.65 12.76 4.02
N ASP A 295 3.88 12.26 5.21
CA ASP A 295 5.00 11.47 5.68
C ASP A 295 4.48 10.23 6.41
N ALA A 296 5.36 9.37 6.91
CA ALA A 296 4.97 8.16 7.64
C ALA A 296 4.14 8.46 8.90
N ASN A 297 4.46 9.52 9.64
CA ASN A 297 3.74 9.92 10.86
C ASN A 297 2.29 10.33 10.56
N LEU A 298 2.04 10.94 9.41
CA LEU A 298 0.68 11.32 9.02
C LEU A 298 -0.20 10.08 8.74
N PHE A 299 0.35 9.04 8.11
CA PHE A 299 -0.40 7.80 7.90
C PHE A 299 -0.78 7.10 9.19
N LEU A 300 -0.01 7.27 10.28
CA LEU A 300 -0.37 6.75 11.61
C LEU A 300 -1.62 7.41 12.21
N ARG A 301 -2.07 8.56 11.70
CA ARG A 301 -3.32 9.22 12.10
C ARG A 301 -4.59 8.54 11.55
N ALA A 302 -4.47 7.65 10.57
CA ALA A 302 -5.61 6.86 10.12
C ALA A 302 -6.12 5.98 11.28
N ARG A 303 -7.44 5.83 11.40
CA ARG A 303 -8.03 5.03 12.48
C ARG A 303 -7.66 3.55 12.31
N GLU A 304 -7.12 2.94 13.35
CA GLU A 304 -6.47 1.63 13.30
C GLU A 304 -7.38 0.53 12.79
N ASP A 305 -8.61 0.45 13.30
CA ASP A 305 -9.59 -0.57 12.93
C ASP A 305 -10.00 -0.46 11.45
N ILE A 306 -10.23 0.78 10.94
CA ILE A 306 -10.58 1.03 9.54
C ILE A 306 -9.39 0.71 8.64
N PHE A 307 -8.22 1.22 8.98
CA PHE A 307 -6.98 0.99 8.21
C PHE A 307 -6.72 -0.51 8.03
N ARG A 308 -6.76 -1.25 9.16
CA ARG A 308 -6.52 -2.69 9.15
C ARG A 308 -7.57 -3.46 8.36
N ALA A 309 -8.86 -3.16 8.54
CA ALA A 309 -9.95 -3.84 7.85
C ALA A 309 -9.87 -3.64 6.33
N GLN A 310 -9.69 -2.39 5.88
CA GLN A 310 -9.61 -2.07 4.46
C GLN A 310 -8.34 -2.63 3.80
N LEU A 311 -7.19 -2.58 4.48
CA LEU A 311 -5.95 -3.16 3.95
C LEU A 311 -6.02 -4.69 3.89
N ALA A 312 -6.62 -5.34 4.89
CA ALA A 312 -6.86 -6.78 4.89
C ALA A 312 -7.83 -7.19 3.76
N GLU A 313 -8.89 -6.43 3.51
CA GLU A 313 -9.81 -6.65 2.38
C GLU A 313 -9.07 -6.59 1.03
N ARG A 314 -8.14 -5.65 0.87
CA ARG A 314 -7.30 -5.58 -0.34
C ARG A 314 -6.34 -6.76 -0.47
N SER A 315 -5.93 -7.36 0.66
CA SER A 315 -5.02 -8.51 0.69
C SER A 315 -3.82 -8.39 -0.26
N PRO A 316 -3.03 -7.30 -0.14
CA PRO A 316 -1.93 -7.05 -1.07
C PRO A 316 -0.87 -8.15 -1.00
N ARG A 317 -0.26 -8.46 -2.15
CA ARG A 317 0.93 -9.29 -2.24
C ARG A 317 2.21 -8.50 -2.02
N LEU A 318 2.13 -7.18 -2.24
CA LEU A 318 3.23 -6.24 -1.99
C LEU A 318 2.72 -4.97 -1.31
N LEU A 319 3.32 -4.63 -0.18
CA LEU A 319 3.27 -3.31 0.43
C LEU A 319 4.44 -2.48 -0.12
N LEU A 320 4.14 -1.36 -0.75
CA LEU A 320 5.12 -0.46 -1.34
C LEU A 320 5.04 0.90 -0.63
N PHE A 321 6.17 1.39 -0.09
CA PHE A 321 6.27 2.66 0.61
C PHE A 321 7.23 3.58 -0.14
N ILE A 322 6.75 4.78 -0.56
CA ILE A 322 7.53 5.80 -1.28
C ILE A 322 7.36 7.12 -0.54
N LEU A 323 8.29 7.42 0.36
CA LEU A 323 8.23 8.56 1.29
C LEU A 323 9.56 9.36 1.26
N GLY A 324 9.98 9.96 2.35
CA GLY A 324 11.29 10.58 2.60
C GLY A 324 11.42 12.04 2.21
N GLY A 325 10.85 12.45 1.08
CA GLY A 325 11.00 13.85 0.60
C GLY A 325 10.36 14.90 1.50
N ASN A 326 9.21 14.61 2.10
CA ASN A 326 8.55 15.52 3.05
C ASN A 326 9.21 15.47 4.43
N GLU A 327 9.74 14.33 4.82
CA GLU A 327 10.54 14.13 6.02
C GLU A 327 11.77 15.03 6.00
N ALA A 328 12.57 15.00 4.93
CA ALA A 328 13.73 15.89 4.75
C ALA A 328 13.34 17.38 4.79
N LYS A 329 12.22 17.73 4.15
CA LYS A 329 11.68 19.10 4.15
C LYS A 329 11.24 19.56 5.54
N ARG A 330 10.61 18.69 6.35
CA ARG A 330 10.21 19.02 7.73
C ARG A 330 11.40 19.16 8.66
N LEU A 331 12.43 18.33 8.49
CA LEU A 331 13.71 18.44 9.20
C LEU A 331 14.39 19.78 8.88
N GLU A 332 14.49 20.16 7.60
CA GLU A 332 15.03 21.45 7.17
C GLU A 332 14.30 22.66 7.82
N TRP A 333 12.99 22.52 8.01
CA TRP A 333 12.17 23.58 8.64
C TRP A 333 12.16 23.52 10.18
N GLY A 334 12.88 22.58 10.80
CA GLY A 334 12.85 22.35 12.25
C GLY A 334 11.48 21.89 12.78
N ARG A 335 10.66 21.29 11.91
CA ARG A 335 9.31 20.80 12.25
C ARG A 335 9.27 19.31 12.56
N SER A 336 10.39 18.62 12.50
CA SER A 336 10.58 17.22 12.86
C SER A 336 12.01 17.00 13.31
N LYS A 337 12.26 15.82 13.95
CA LYS A 337 13.57 15.35 14.36
C LYS A 337 13.84 14.01 13.66
N LEU A 338 15.13 13.65 13.51
CA LEU A 338 15.52 12.37 12.88
C LEU A 338 14.91 11.16 13.61
N THR A 339 14.84 11.21 14.95
CA THR A 339 14.20 10.16 15.75
C THR A 339 12.71 10.02 15.43
N GLU A 340 11.98 11.10 15.20
CA GLU A 340 10.56 11.07 14.82
C GLU A 340 10.36 10.51 13.41
N VAL A 341 11.29 10.75 12.49
CA VAL A 341 11.28 10.14 11.15
C VAL A 341 11.48 8.64 11.27
N GLU A 342 12.47 8.22 12.07
CA GLU A 342 12.77 6.81 12.31
C GLU A 342 11.58 6.07 12.94
N GLU A 343 11.07 6.58 14.06
CA GLU A 343 9.94 5.98 14.78
C GLU A 343 8.67 5.92 13.94
N GLY A 344 8.39 7.00 13.21
CA GLY A 344 7.22 7.10 12.34
C GLY A 344 7.23 6.05 11.23
N LEU A 345 8.33 5.95 10.49
CA LEU A 345 8.45 4.97 9.40
C LEU A 345 8.39 3.53 9.94
N ARG A 346 9.14 3.24 11.01
CA ARG A 346 9.14 1.92 11.66
C ARG A 346 7.72 1.51 12.10
N SER A 347 7.02 2.43 12.76
CA SER A 347 5.66 2.18 13.24
C SER A 347 4.68 1.98 12.08
N PHE A 348 4.79 2.76 11.02
CA PHE A 348 3.91 2.64 9.86
C PHE A 348 4.13 1.33 9.08
N VAL A 349 5.38 0.94 8.87
CA VAL A 349 5.73 -0.35 8.25
C VAL A 349 5.20 -1.52 9.09
N ARG A 350 5.45 -1.52 10.42
CA ARG A 350 4.96 -2.56 11.34
C ARG A 350 3.44 -2.66 11.33
N ARG A 351 2.75 -1.54 11.44
CA ARG A 351 1.29 -1.46 11.41
C ARG A 351 0.72 -2.06 10.12
N SER A 352 1.29 -1.68 8.98
CA SER A 352 0.83 -2.17 7.67
C SER A 352 1.08 -3.67 7.52
N ARG A 353 2.26 -4.16 7.93
CA ARG A 353 2.59 -5.59 7.89
C ARG A 353 1.75 -6.42 8.87
N ALA A 354 1.41 -5.87 10.05
CA ALA A 354 0.53 -6.54 11.01
C ALA A 354 -0.89 -6.73 10.47
N ALA A 355 -1.37 -5.80 9.63
CA ALA A 355 -2.67 -5.94 8.97
C ALA A 355 -2.68 -7.04 7.89
N VAL A 356 -1.54 -7.31 7.23
CA VAL A 356 -1.41 -8.26 6.12
C VAL A 356 -0.08 -9.05 6.21
N PRO A 357 0.07 -9.94 7.18
CA PRO A 357 1.36 -10.55 7.53
C PRO A 357 1.98 -11.42 6.42
N GLY A 358 1.18 -11.86 5.44
CA GLY A 358 1.65 -12.64 4.29
C GLY A 358 2.22 -11.81 3.14
N SER A 359 2.16 -10.47 3.21
CA SER A 359 2.60 -9.58 2.14
C SER A 359 4.13 -9.41 2.12
N ALA A 360 4.68 -9.29 0.93
CA ALA A 360 6.01 -8.74 0.71
C ALA A 360 6.03 -7.25 1.08
N CYS A 361 7.21 -6.70 1.36
CA CYS A 361 7.40 -5.31 1.74
C CYS A 361 8.59 -4.70 0.99
N LEU A 362 8.40 -3.52 0.39
CA LEU A 362 9.43 -2.74 -0.28
C LEU A 362 9.33 -1.27 0.16
N VAL A 363 10.43 -0.73 0.67
CA VAL A 363 10.61 0.70 0.89
C VAL A 363 11.45 1.26 -0.25
N VAL A 364 10.99 2.35 -0.84
CA VAL A 364 11.70 3.11 -1.87
C VAL A 364 12.15 4.41 -1.24
N GLY A 365 13.46 4.67 -1.26
CA GLY A 365 14.03 5.89 -0.71
C GLY A 365 13.53 7.16 -1.42
N PRO A 366 13.84 8.35 -0.89
CA PRO A 366 13.46 9.60 -1.53
C PRO A 366 14.19 9.78 -2.86
N ILE A 367 13.58 10.50 -3.79
CA ILE A 367 14.28 11.02 -4.98
C ILE A 367 15.24 12.14 -4.57
N ASP A 368 16.23 12.45 -5.43
CA ASP A 368 17.04 13.67 -5.24
C ASP A 368 16.13 14.91 -5.15
N ALA A 369 16.48 15.84 -4.29
CA ALA A 369 15.71 17.05 -4.05
C ALA A 369 16.63 18.26 -4.00
N VAL A 370 16.21 19.34 -4.66
CA VAL A 370 16.95 20.59 -4.71
C VAL A 370 16.14 21.75 -4.16
N ARG A 371 16.85 22.81 -3.79
CA ARG A 371 16.27 24.12 -3.45
C ARG A 371 17.01 25.21 -4.19
N GLY A 372 16.37 26.38 -4.34
CA GLY A 372 17.04 27.57 -4.86
C GLY A 372 18.19 27.98 -3.94
N GLY A 373 19.41 28.07 -4.49
CA GLY A 373 20.59 28.58 -3.78
C GLY A 373 20.69 30.09 -3.83
N LYS A 374 21.59 30.69 -3.01
CA LYS A 374 21.91 32.11 -3.09
C LYS A 374 22.68 32.42 -4.39
N GLY A 375 22.14 33.31 -5.22
CA GLY A 375 22.72 33.75 -6.48
C GLY A 375 21.98 33.24 -7.73
N PRO A 376 22.23 33.84 -8.90
CA PRO A 376 21.52 33.48 -10.11
C PRO A 376 21.81 32.04 -10.52
N LYS A 377 20.78 31.20 -10.52
CA LYS A 377 20.76 29.82 -11.01
C LYS A 377 21.53 28.74 -10.21
N ARG A 378 21.81 28.95 -8.94
CA ARG A 378 22.41 27.85 -8.13
C ARG A 378 21.33 27.03 -7.47
N LEU A 379 21.21 25.78 -7.90
CA LEU A 379 20.46 24.74 -7.19
C LEU A 379 21.39 24.06 -6.19
N ALA A 380 20.94 23.90 -4.96
CA ALA A 380 21.65 23.15 -3.92
C ALA A 380 20.82 21.93 -3.52
N GLN A 381 21.46 20.84 -3.17
CA GLN A 381 20.78 19.68 -2.60
C GLN A 381 20.03 20.08 -1.33
N ARG A 382 18.88 19.46 -1.12
CA ARG A 382 18.09 19.65 0.11
C ARG A 382 18.83 19.05 1.30
N PRO A 383 18.95 19.77 2.43
CA PRO A 383 19.50 19.22 3.66
C PRO A 383 18.70 17.99 4.14
N TYR A 384 19.37 17.15 4.91
CA TYR A 384 18.82 15.94 5.55
C TYR A 384 18.35 14.84 4.59
N LEU A 385 18.58 14.97 3.28
CA LEU A 385 18.15 13.95 2.32
C LEU A 385 18.94 12.66 2.50
N ASP A 386 20.25 12.75 2.74
CA ASP A 386 21.13 11.60 2.92
C ASP A 386 20.84 10.89 4.25
N GLU A 387 20.54 11.65 5.32
CA GLU A 387 20.14 11.10 6.62
C GLU A 387 18.80 10.34 6.52
N VAL A 388 17.81 10.93 5.84
CA VAL A 388 16.51 10.28 5.63
C VAL A 388 16.67 9.02 4.79
N LEU A 389 17.45 9.06 3.71
CA LEU A 389 17.74 7.90 2.87
C LEU A 389 18.38 6.77 3.70
N SER A 390 19.36 7.10 4.56
CA SER A 390 20.00 6.15 5.45
C SER A 390 19.02 5.53 6.46
N ILE A 391 18.16 6.34 7.08
CA ILE A 391 17.13 5.90 8.02
C ILE A 391 16.16 4.95 7.33
N GLU A 392 15.63 5.33 6.16
CA GLU A 392 14.68 4.49 5.42
C GLU A 392 15.26 3.14 5.03
N ARG A 393 16.52 3.12 4.56
CA ARG A 393 17.24 1.87 4.26
C ARG A 393 17.41 1.01 5.51
N GLN A 394 17.88 1.57 6.62
CA GLN A 394 18.09 0.83 7.87
C GLN A 394 16.78 0.22 8.39
N ILE A 395 15.71 0.98 8.37
CA ILE A 395 14.39 0.51 8.82
C ILE A 395 13.86 -0.57 7.89
N ALA A 396 13.92 -0.36 6.57
CA ALA A 396 13.49 -1.37 5.61
C ALA A 396 14.14 -2.73 5.90
N LEU A 397 15.45 -2.76 6.00
CA LEU A 397 16.21 -3.99 6.23
C LEU A 397 15.93 -4.58 7.63
N ALA A 398 15.85 -3.74 8.67
CA ALA A 398 15.58 -4.18 10.04
C ALA A 398 14.17 -4.76 10.21
N GLU A 399 13.19 -4.23 9.48
CA GLU A 399 11.81 -4.73 9.48
C GLU A 399 11.59 -5.86 8.45
N GLY A 400 12.64 -6.39 7.81
CA GLY A 400 12.56 -7.47 6.83
C GLY A 400 11.85 -7.08 5.54
N CYS A 401 11.95 -5.81 5.15
CA CYS A 401 11.54 -5.29 3.86
C CYS A 401 12.73 -5.24 2.89
N ALA A 402 12.44 -5.27 1.61
CA ALA A 402 13.39 -4.88 0.57
C ALA A 402 13.54 -3.36 0.55
N PHE A 403 14.67 -2.88 -0.01
CA PHE A 403 14.93 -1.46 -0.17
C PHE A 403 15.37 -1.14 -1.59
N PHE A 404 14.79 -0.07 -2.17
CA PHE A 404 15.20 0.47 -3.47
C PHE A 404 15.71 1.90 -3.32
N ASP A 405 17.02 2.08 -3.56
CA ASP A 405 17.66 3.39 -3.60
C ASP A 405 17.38 4.08 -4.94
N ILE A 406 16.21 4.73 -5.05
CA ILE A 406 15.86 5.49 -6.25
C ILE A 406 16.70 6.75 -6.41
N PHE A 407 17.24 7.32 -5.32
CA PHE A 407 18.16 8.45 -5.36
C PHE A 407 19.42 8.10 -6.17
N SER A 408 20.08 6.99 -5.83
CA SER A 408 21.23 6.50 -6.58
C SER A 408 20.86 6.09 -7.99
N ALA A 409 19.72 5.42 -8.20
CA ALA A 409 19.25 4.98 -9.52
C ALA A 409 19.02 6.16 -10.48
N MET A 410 18.48 7.30 -9.99
CA MET A 410 18.30 8.49 -10.83
C MET A 410 19.59 9.28 -11.07
N GLY A 411 20.73 8.86 -10.49
CA GLY A 411 22.05 9.43 -10.70
C GLY A 411 22.62 10.19 -9.52
N GLY A 412 22.09 9.98 -8.30
CA GLY A 412 22.59 10.53 -7.04
C GLY A 412 22.43 12.05 -6.91
N SER A 413 23.25 12.63 -6.03
CA SER A 413 23.24 14.07 -5.76
C SER A 413 23.39 14.91 -7.03
N GLY A 414 22.52 15.93 -7.17
CA GLY A 414 22.46 16.83 -8.33
C GLY A 414 21.71 16.22 -9.54
N SER A 415 21.17 15.00 -9.43
CA SER A 415 20.39 14.42 -10.53
C SER A 415 19.11 15.21 -10.79
N LEU A 416 18.40 15.69 -9.75
CA LEU A 416 17.20 16.50 -9.95
C LEU A 416 17.53 17.84 -10.65
N ALA A 417 18.71 18.39 -10.45
CA ALA A 417 19.14 19.59 -11.19
C ALA A 417 19.24 19.30 -12.72
N ARG A 418 19.69 18.10 -13.12
CA ARG A 418 19.69 17.68 -14.53
C ARG A 418 18.26 17.54 -15.07
N PHE A 419 17.33 17.03 -14.27
CA PHE A 419 15.90 16.97 -14.62
C PHE A 419 15.31 18.39 -14.77
N VAL A 420 15.68 19.35 -13.90
CA VAL A 420 15.27 20.75 -14.03
C VAL A 420 15.78 21.36 -15.35
N GLN A 421 17.05 21.16 -15.67
CA GLN A 421 17.66 21.63 -16.92
C GLN A 421 17.01 21.04 -18.18
N ALA A 422 16.52 19.80 -18.06
CA ALA A 422 15.78 19.12 -19.14
C ALA A 422 14.28 19.50 -19.20
N GLY A 423 13.81 20.41 -18.35
CA GLY A 423 12.40 20.83 -18.29
C GLY A 423 11.45 19.78 -17.73
N LEU A 424 11.96 18.81 -16.97
CA LEU A 424 11.23 17.67 -16.43
C LEU A 424 10.79 17.84 -14.96
N VAL A 425 10.88 19.06 -14.43
CA VAL A 425 10.45 19.42 -13.08
C VAL A 425 9.55 20.65 -13.15
N HIS A 426 8.55 20.75 -12.26
CA HIS A 426 7.74 21.94 -12.11
C HIS A 426 8.57 23.10 -11.52
N GLU A 427 8.04 24.32 -11.62
CA GLU A 427 8.70 25.53 -11.11
C GLU A 427 8.93 25.51 -9.60
N ASP A 428 8.19 24.67 -8.88
CA ASP A 428 8.33 24.46 -7.44
C ASP A 428 9.63 23.75 -7.03
N LEU A 429 10.40 23.23 -7.99
CA LEU A 429 11.65 22.49 -7.77
C LEU A 429 11.51 21.24 -6.88
N VAL A 430 10.28 20.74 -6.75
CA VAL A 430 9.94 19.57 -5.89
C VAL A 430 9.38 18.42 -6.72
N HIS A 431 8.48 18.75 -7.65
CA HIS A 431 7.72 17.73 -8.38
C HIS A 431 8.26 17.55 -9.80
N PRO A 432 8.86 16.38 -10.12
CA PRO A 432 9.07 15.99 -11.50
C PRO A 432 7.76 15.98 -12.29
N ARG A 433 7.84 16.16 -13.60
CA ARG A 433 6.67 16.19 -14.49
C ARG A 433 6.90 15.37 -15.76
N GLY A 434 5.81 14.93 -16.38
CA GLY A 434 5.86 14.27 -17.66
C GLY A 434 6.82 13.07 -17.67
N GLN A 435 7.72 13.03 -18.65
CA GLN A 435 8.69 11.93 -18.79
C GLN A 435 9.65 11.81 -17.59
N GLY A 436 9.80 12.84 -16.75
CA GLY A 436 10.57 12.72 -15.50
C GLY A 436 9.94 11.76 -14.52
N LEU A 437 8.61 11.83 -14.33
CA LEU A 437 7.87 10.87 -13.52
C LEU A 437 7.83 9.49 -14.17
N ASP A 438 7.66 9.43 -15.51
CA ASP A 438 7.67 8.16 -16.25
C ASP A 438 9.00 7.43 -16.07
N LEU A 439 10.12 8.14 -16.12
CA LEU A 439 11.45 7.57 -15.90
C LEU A 439 11.62 7.02 -14.48
N LEU A 440 11.14 7.71 -13.45
CA LEU A 440 11.16 7.21 -12.07
C LEU A 440 10.33 5.93 -11.91
N GLY A 441 9.15 5.88 -12.53
CA GLY A 441 8.31 4.68 -12.58
C GLY A 441 9.00 3.52 -13.30
N GLN A 442 9.69 3.80 -14.42
CA GLN A 442 10.45 2.79 -15.17
C GLN A 442 11.62 2.24 -14.36
N LEU A 443 12.39 3.10 -13.67
CA LEU A 443 13.50 2.65 -12.81
C LEU A 443 12.99 1.71 -11.70
N LEU A 444 11.85 2.02 -11.07
CA LEU A 444 11.25 1.14 -10.06
C LEU A 444 10.76 -0.19 -10.66
N THR A 445 10.12 -0.14 -11.83
CA THR A 445 9.67 -1.35 -12.54
C THR A 445 10.84 -2.26 -12.90
N ASP A 446 11.91 -1.67 -13.47
CA ASP A 446 13.11 -2.42 -13.86
C ASP A 446 13.80 -3.05 -12.65
N ALA A 447 13.87 -2.33 -11.51
CA ALA A 447 14.39 -2.88 -10.26
C ALA A 447 13.61 -4.10 -9.78
N LEU A 448 12.27 -4.04 -9.82
CA LEU A 448 11.39 -5.15 -9.43
C LEU A 448 11.53 -6.35 -10.37
N LEU A 449 11.48 -6.12 -11.69
CA LEU A 449 11.59 -7.19 -12.69
C LEU A 449 12.97 -7.85 -12.64
N ARG A 450 14.03 -7.07 -12.48
CA ARG A 450 15.39 -7.58 -12.34
C ARG A 450 15.55 -8.44 -11.09
N ALA A 451 15.04 -7.98 -9.95
CA ALA A 451 15.07 -8.74 -8.70
C ALA A 451 14.23 -10.02 -8.79
N TRP A 452 13.10 -10.00 -9.48
CA TRP A 452 12.29 -11.20 -9.75
C TRP A 452 13.09 -12.23 -10.56
N VAL A 453 13.73 -11.82 -11.66
CA VAL A 453 14.57 -12.72 -12.47
C VAL A 453 15.76 -13.25 -11.67
N GLU A 454 16.47 -12.38 -10.97
CA GLU A 454 17.66 -12.75 -10.17
C GLU A 454 17.32 -13.71 -9.03
N SER A 455 16.13 -13.60 -8.43
CA SER A 455 15.69 -14.50 -7.36
C SER A 455 15.30 -15.90 -7.86
N GLY A 456 15.17 -16.11 -9.15
CA GLY A 456 15.00 -17.42 -9.78
C GLY A 456 16.31 -18.19 -10.02
N ASP A 457 17.47 -17.54 -9.84
CA ASP A 457 18.78 -18.19 -10.01
C ASP A 457 19.26 -18.82 -8.69
N PRO A 458 19.36 -20.17 -8.60
CA PRO A 458 19.83 -20.87 -7.39
C PRO A 458 21.21 -20.45 -6.93
N ARG A 459 22.11 -20.04 -7.85
CA ARG A 459 23.47 -19.63 -7.52
C ARG A 459 23.50 -18.30 -6.77
N ARG A 460 22.57 -17.40 -7.09
CA ARG A 460 22.46 -16.10 -6.41
C ARG A 460 21.74 -16.20 -5.06
N GLN A 461 20.80 -17.14 -4.91
CA GLN A 461 20.15 -17.43 -3.63
C GLN A 461 21.18 -17.93 -2.58
N ALA A 462 22.17 -18.71 -2.99
CA ALA A 462 23.24 -19.17 -2.13
C ALA A 462 24.20 -18.06 -1.66
N ALA A 463 24.29 -16.96 -2.42
CA ALA A 463 25.20 -15.84 -2.15
C ALA A 463 24.57 -14.72 -1.28
N LEU A 464 23.29 -14.82 -0.92
CA LEU A 464 22.64 -13.84 -0.05
C LEU A 464 23.21 -13.94 1.37
N ALA A 465 23.78 -12.83 1.87
CA ALA A 465 24.35 -12.76 3.21
C ALA A 465 23.32 -13.17 4.29
N PRO A 466 23.77 -13.78 5.40
CA PRO A 466 22.88 -14.11 6.51
C PRO A 466 22.23 -12.84 7.05
N PRO A 467 21.00 -12.94 7.62
CA PRO A 467 20.35 -11.81 8.23
C PRO A 467 21.24 -11.19 9.29
N LEU A 468 21.33 -9.85 9.31
CA LEU A 468 22.02 -9.14 10.36
C LEU A 468 21.42 -9.59 11.70
N GLN A 469 22.17 -10.38 12.46
CA GLN A 469 21.80 -10.72 13.83
C GLN A 469 21.62 -9.39 14.56
N ALA A 470 20.43 -9.18 15.13
CA ALA A 470 20.21 -8.10 16.05
C ALA A 470 21.27 -8.25 17.15
N SER A 471 22.23 -7.33 17.23
CA SER A 471 23.19 -7.34 18.31
C SER A 471 22.39 -7.11 19.57
N GLU A 472 22.17 -8.16 20.37
CA GLU A 472 21.85 -8.03 21.78
C GLU A 472 22.98 -7.24 22.42
N LYS A 473 22.80 -5.93 22.51
CA LYS A 473 23.55 -5.14 23.46
C LYS A 473 22.99 -5.44 24.83
N THR A 474 23.54 -6.49 25.43
CA THR A 474 23.63 -6.61 26.89
C THR A 474 24.38 -5.38 27.41
N ARG A 475 23.66 -4.43 27.97
CA ARG A 475 23.99 -3.71 29.21
C ARG A 475 22.98 -2.60 29.47
#